data_9bd78c63582dcc930845651f1d75d30a
#
_entry.id   9bd78c63582dcc930845651f1d75d30a
#
_cell.length_a   1.000
_cell.length_b   1.000
_cell.length_c   1.000
_cell.angle_alpha   90.00
_cell.angle_beta   90.00
_cell.angle_gamma   90.00
#
_symmetry.space_group_name_H-M   'P 1'
#
loop_
_entity.id
_entity.type
_entity.pdbx_description
1 polymer ?
#
loop_
_entity_poly.entity_id
_entity_poly.type
_entity_poly.pdbx_seq_one_letter_code
_entity_poly.pdbx_strand_id
1 'polypeptide(L)'
;MEKFLDEWSLRILRELYKNSKISYKKLSKKVGISVTSCYYKVRDLEKQGIIKAYTIEIDAKKLGFPVKTLIEVKTRTGVSTEVVKVLGKYPNIFKIYGITGDKDVVIEAYFRNIEELDLFLKRIREICLDIKDTETHIVLNEHRNPKGWF
;
A
#
# COMPACT_ATOMS: atom_id res chain seq x y z
N MET A 1 17.31 -19.06 -11.39
CA MET A 1 18.11 -18.90 -10.18
C MET A 1 17.74 -17.60 -9.53
N GLU A 2 16.93 -17.64 -8.47
CA GLU A 2 16.59 -16.44 -7.69
C GLU A 2 17.88 -15.86 -7.13
N LYS A 3 18.20 -14.64 -7.57
CA LYS A 3 19.39 -13.94 -7.09
C LYS A 3 19.06 -13.40 -5.71
N PHE A 4 19.38 -14.14 -4.66
CA PHE A 4 19.27 -13.62 -3.29
C PHE A 4 20.05 -12.31 -3.19
N LEU A 5 19.41 -11.29 -2.63
CA LEU A 5 20.07 -10.01 -2.38
C LEU A 5 21.26 -10.21 -1.44
N ASP A 6 22.38 -9.55 -1.74
CA ASP A 6 23.51 -9.55 -0.81
C ASP A 6 23.15 -8.79 0.49
N GLU A 7 23.92 -9.05 1.54
CA GLU A 7 23.69 -8.46 2.86
C GLU A 7 23.67 -6.92 2.84
N TRP A 8 24.51 -6.31 2.02
CA TRP A 8 24.60 -4.85 1.90
C TRP A 8 23.33 -4.27 1.28
N SER A 9 22.79 -4.91 0.26
CA SER A 9 21.52 -4.52 -0.38
C SER A 9 20.35 -4.61 0.60
N LEU A 10 20.29 -5.66 1.42
CA LEU A 10 19.28 -5.79 2.47
C LEU A 10 19.43 -4.69 3.53
N ARG A 11 20.65 -4.36 3.97
CA ARG A 11 20.90 -3.26 4.91
C ARG A 11 20.48 -1.91 4.33
N ILE A 12 20.78 -1.66 3.05
CA ILE A 12 20.33 -0.45 2.33
C ILE A 12 18.81 -0.34 2.34
N LEU A 13 18.10 -1.42 1.96
CA LEU A 13 16.65 -1.45 1.94
C LEU A 13 16.05 -1.17 3.32
N ARG A 14 16.60 -1.75 4.39
CA ARG A 14 16.16 -1.51 5.77
C ARG A 14 16.31 -0.04 6.19
N GLU A 15 17.41 0.60 5.84
CA GLU A 15 17.61 2.01 6.17
C GLU A 15 16.73 2.95 5.32
N LEU A 16 16.54 2.65 4.02
CA LEU A 16 15.62 3.37 3.14
C LEU A 16 14.16 3.18 3.57
N TYR A 17 13.79 2.00 4.05
CA TYR A 17 12.45 1.72 4.58
C TYR A 17 12.12 2.57 5.81
N LYS A 18 13.11 2.82 6.68
CA LYS A 18 12.96 3.71 7.84
C LYS A 18 12.92 5.18 7.45
N ASN A 19 13.73 5.58 6.48
CA ASN A 19 13.82 6.96 6.01
C ASN A 19 14.26 7.01 4.54
N SER A 20 13.29 7.13 3.64
CA SER A 20 13.55 7.22 2.20
C SER A 20 14.27 8.51 1.75
N LYS A 21 14.33 9.54 2.63
CA LYS A 21 15.03 10.80 2.37
C LYS A 21 16.49 10.83 2.89
N ILE A 22 17.00 9.69 3.38
CA ILE A 22 18.38 9.62 3.87
C ILE A 22 19.35 9.92 2.72
N SER A 23 20.36 10.79 2.97
CA SER A 23 21.39 11.07 1.97
C SER A 23 22.33 9.87 1.80
N TYR A 24 22.88 9.69 0.59
CA TYR A 24 23.87 8.63 0.32
C TYR A 24 25.06 8.65 1.29
N LYS A 25 25.52 9.83 1.71
CA LYS A 25 26.60 10.00 2.70
C LYS A 25 26.21 9.41 4.06
N LYS A 26 24.96 9.62 4.52
CA LYS A 26 24.46 9.04 5.78
C LYS A 26 24.17 7.55 5.64
N LEU A 27 23.57 7.15 4.52
CA LEU A 27 23.24 5.76 4.22
C LEU A 27 24.50 4.90 4.17
N SER A 28 25.53 5.33 3.44
CA SER A 28 26.81 4.62 3.32
C SER A 28 27.49 4.39 4.67
N LYS A 29 27.47 5.41 5.56
CA LYS A 29 28.00 5.29 6.93
C LYS A 29 27.24 4.24 7.76
N LYS A 30 25.90 4.22 7.68
CA LYS A 30 25.07 3.27 8.42
C LYS A 30 25.23 1.84 7.92
N VAL A 31 25.37 1.68 6.59
CA VAL A 31 25.53 0.38 5.95
C VAL A 31 26.97 -0.13 6.04
N GLY A 32 27.97 0.76 6.15
CA GLY A 32 29.39 0.42 6.27
C GLY A 32 30.08 0.19 4.93
N ILE A 33 29.68 0.92 3.87
CA ILE A 33 30.30 0.85 2.54
C ILE A 33 30.61 2.25 2.02
N SER A 34 31.37 2.35 0.92
CA SER A 34 31.63 3.66 0.29
C SER A 34 30.36 4.31 -0.25
N VAL A 35 30.36 5.65 -0.35
CA VAL A 35 29.23 6.41 -0.92
C VAL A 35 28.95 5.96 -2.36
N THR A 36 30.01 5.77 -3.14
CA THR A 36 29.94 5.30 -4.52
C THR A 36 29.32 3.91 -4.64
N SER A 37 29.77 2.95 -3.80
CA SER A 37 29.20 1.60 -3.75
C SER A 37 27.73 1.64 -3.34
N CYS A 38 27.39 2.48 -2.36
CA CYS A 38 26.02 2.65 -1.91
C CYS A 38 25.11 3.18 -3.03
N TYR A 39 25.59 4.18 -3.77
CA TYR A 39 24.86 4.73 -4.93
C TYR A 39 24.59 3.65 -5.99
N TYR A 40 25.60 2.92 -6.41
CA TYR A 40 25.41 1.87 -7.43
C TYR A 40 24.48 0.75 -6.97
N LYS A 41 24.57 0.33 -5.70
CA LYS A 41 23.65 -0.67 -5.16
C LYS A 41 22.19 -0.20 -5.14
N VAL A 42 21.94 1.06 -4.76
CA VAL A 42 20.57 1.63 -4.81
C VAL A 42 20.06 1.66 -6.24
N ARG A 43 20.89 2.14 -7.19
CA ARG A 43 20.52 2.17 -8.63
C ARG A 43 20.24 0.77 -9.18
N ASP A 44 20.98 -0.23 -8.74
CA ASP A 44 20.74 -1.62 -9.16
C ASP A 44 19.41 -2.15 -8.60
N LEU A 45 19.10 -1.86 -7.33
CA LEU A 45 17.81 -2.19 -6.71
C LEU A 45 16.61 -1.52 -7.40
N GLU A 46 16.78 -0.27 -7.84
CA GLU A 46 15.79 0.44 -8.66
C GLU A 46 15.63 -0.22 -10.03
N LYS A 47 16.73 -0.50 -10.72
CA LYS A 47 16.75 -1.13 -12.04
C LYS A 47 16.13 -2.53 -12.04
N GLN A 48 16.34 -3.28 -10.96
CA GLN A 48 15.73 -4.60 -10.77
C GLN A 48 14.24 -4.52 -10.38
N GLY A 49 13.70 -3.33 -10.14
CA GLY A 49 12.32 -3.11 -9.69
C GLY A 49 12.05 -3.55 -8.24
N ILE A 50 13.10 -3.81 -7.46
CA ILE A 50 12.98 -4.11 -6.03
C ILE A 50 12.55 -2.86 -5.29
N ILE A 51 13.18 -1.71 -5.58
CA ILE A 51 12.68 -0.39 -5.20
C ILE A 51 11.76 0.08 -6.33
N LYS A 52 10.46 0.05 -6.08
CA LYS A 52 9.45 0.48 -7.06
C LYS A 52 9.17 1.97 -7.02
N ALA A 53 9.25 2.57 -5.84
CA ALA A 53 8.98 3.99 -5.62
C ALA A 53 9.52 4.44 -4.25
N TYR A 54 9.75 5.74 -4.13
CA TYR A 54 9.93 6.43 -2.86
C TYR A 54 8.64 7.15 -2.54
N THR A 55 8.03 6.85 -1.40
CA THR A 55 6.74 7.40 -1.01
C THR A 55 6.80 8.02 0.38
N ILE A 56 5.72 8.70 0.74
CA ILE A 56 5.53 9.29 2.07
C ILE A 56 4.40 8.58 2.80
N GLU A 57 4.48 8.56 4.12
CA GLU A 57 3.39 8.18 5.00
C GLU A 57 2.62 9.46 5.37
N ILE A 58 1.31 9.41 5.22
CA ILE A 58 0.42 10.56 5.41
C ILE A 58 -0.52 10.28 6.57
N ASP A 59 -0.62 11.22 7.50
CA ASP A 59 -1.65 11.21 8.54
C ASP A 59 -3.00 11.64 7.94
N ALA A 60 -3.81 10.69 7.56
CA ALA A 60 -5.11 10.92 6.93
C ALA A 60 -6.07 11.71 7.85
N LYS A 61 -5.98 11.52 9.17
CA LYS A 61 -6.81 12.27 10.15
C LYS A 61 -6.51 13.75 10.08
N LYS A 62 -5.23 14.14 9.95
CA LYS A 62 -4.81 15.54 9.80
C LYS A 62 -5.23 16.15 8.47
N LEU A 63 -5.47 15.33 7.45
CA LEU A 63 -6.04 15.77 6.18
C LEU A 63 -7.57 15.86 6.19
N GLY A 64 -8.23 15.53 7.29
CA GLY A 64 -9.69 15.57 7.40
C GLY A 64 -10.39 14.26 7.00
N PHE A 65 -9.66 13.14 6.93
CA PHE A 65 -10.18 11.80 6.62
C PHE A 65 -9.94 10.82 7.79
N PRO A 66 -10.63 11.01 8.94
CA PRO A 66 -10.36 10.20 10.13
C PRO A 66 -10.89 8.76 10.06
N VAL A 67 -11.80 8.46 9.12
CA VAL A 67 -12.41 7.13 9.00
C VAL A 67 -11.67 6.32 7.97
N LYS A 68 -10.75 5.46 8.43
CA LYS A 68 -10.07 4.45 7.60
C LYS A 68 -10.88 3.16 7.62
N THR A 69 -11.10 2.55 6.47
CA THR A 69 -11.85 1.30 6.34
C THR A 69 -11.11 0.27 5.52
N LEU A 70 -11.37 -1.00 5.85
CA LEU A 70 -11.14 -2.15 4.99
C LEU A 70 -12.51 -2.70 4.61
N ILE A 71 -12.83 -2.66 3.31
CA ILE A 71 -14.11 -3.11 2.79
C ILE A 71 -13.87 -4.37 1.98
N GLU A 72 -14.33 -5.48 2.48
CA GLU A 72 -14.31 -6.75 1.78
C GLU A 72 -15.50 -6.83 0.83
N VAL A 73 -15.24 -7.25 -0.39
CA VAL A 73 -16.23 -7.33 -1.45
C VAL A 73 -16.30 -8.76 -1.99
N LYS A 74 -17.50 -9.30 -2.02
CA LYS A 74 -17.82 -10.51 -2.77
C LYS A 74 -18.38 -10.11 -4.12
N THR A 75 -17.82 -10.64 -5.18
CA THR A 75 -18.29 -10.42 -6.54
C THR A 75 -19.01 -11.65 -7.07
N ARG A 76 -19.74 -11.50 -8.17
CA ARG A 76 -20.46 -12.61 -8.83
C ARG A 76 -19.51 -13.43 -9.70
N THR A 77 -18.51 -12.79 -10.29
CA THR A 77 -17.63 -13.37 -11.30
C THR A 77 -16.18 -13.54 -10.83
N GLY A 78 -15.88 -13.21 -9.54
CA GLY A 78 -14.52 -13.16 -9.02
C GLY A 78 -13.83 -11.80 -9.29
N VAL A 79 -12.51 -11.70 -9.07
CA VAL A 79 -11.77 -10.45 -9.29
C VAL A 79 -11.78 -10.11 -10.77
N SER A 80 -12.72 -9.26 -11.20
CA SER A 80 -12.78 -8.80 -12.59
C SER A 80 -12.03 -7.48 -12.75
N THR A 81 -11.41 -7.30 -13.92
CA THR A 81 -10.76 -6.03 -14.30
C THR A 81 -11.76 -4.87 -14.28
N GLU A 82 -13.05 -5.17 -14.51
CA GLU A 82 -14.13 -4.18 -14.51
C GLU A 82 -14.42 -3.66 -13.11
N VAL A 83 -14.53 -4.53 -12.10
CA VAL A 83 -14.68 -4.13 -10.69
C VAL A 83 -13.55 -3.21 -10.27
N VAL A 84 -12.30 -3.59 -10.56
CA VAL A 84 -11.12 -2.77 -10.22
C VAL A 84 -11.16 -1.42 -10.93
N LYS A 85 -11.56 -1.38 -12.21
CA LYS A 85 -11.69 -0.12 -12.97
C LYS A 85 -12.79 0.80 -12.43
N VAL A 86 -13.94 0.23 -12.04
CA VAL A 86 -15.05 1.01 -11.46
C VAL A 86 -14.64 1.58 -10.11
N LEU A 87 -14.12 0.74 -9.22
CA LEU A 87 -13.69 1.14 -7.89
C LEU A 87 -12.52 2.13 -7.93
N GLY A 88 -11.56 1.95 -8.82
CA GLY A 88 -10.40 2.83 -8.97
C GLY A 88 -10.72 4.28 -9.40
N LYS A 89 -11.96 4.59 -9.78
CA LYS A 89 -12.41 5.96 -10.09
C LYS A 89 -12.75 6.78 -8.84
N TYR A 90 -12.88 6.13 -7.69
CA TYR A 90 -13.27 6.82 -6.46
C TYR A 90 -12.04 7.38 -5.73
N PRO A 91 -12.00 8.68 -5.47
CA PRO A 91 -10.85 9.33 -4.81
C PRO A 91 -10.64 8.91 -3.35
N ASN A 92 -11.67 8.37 -2.71
CA ASN A 92 -11.61 7.84 -1.36
C ASN A 92 -10.82 6.52 -1.28
N ILE A 93 -10.68 5.81 -2.39
CA ILE A 93 -10.00 4.50 -2.42
C ILE A 93 -8.50 4.72 -2.51
N PHE A 94 -7.79 4.19 -1.52
CA PHE A 94 -6.33 4.25 -1.48
C PHE A 94 -5.69 3.04 -2.16
N LYS A 95 -6.22 1.82 -1.87
CA LYS A 95 -5.72 0.58 -2.46
C LYS A 95 -6.85 -0.43 -2.70
N ILE A 96 -6.65 -1.27 -3.68
CA ILE A 96 -7.53 -2.39 -4.00
C ILE A 96 -6.66 -3.64 -4.07
N TYR A 97 -7.05 -4.68 -3.35
CA TYR A 97 -6.38 -5.97 -3.31
C TYR A 97 -7.31 -7.05 -3.83
N GLY A 98 -6.86 -7.87 -4.79
CA GLY A 98 -7.48 -9.16 -5.07
C GLY A 98 -7.02 -10.15 -4.00
N ILE A 99 -7.95 -10.88 -3.41
CA ILE A 99 -7.66 -11.83 -2.33
C ILE A 99 -8.21 -13.22 -2.66
N THR A 100 -7.70 -14.22 -1.96
CA THR A 100 -8.24 -15.59 -1.97
C THR A 100 -9.15 -15.78 -0.77
N GLY A 101 -10.11 -16.74 -0.87
CA GLY A 101 -11.04 -17.05 0.20
C GLY A 101 -12.48 -16.79 -0.18
N ASP A 102 -13.33 -16.52 0.81
CA ASP A 102 -14.76 -16.26 0.56
C ASP A 102 -15.01 -14.93 -0.16
N LYS A 103 -14.27 -13.90 0.17
CA LYS A 103 -14.32 -12.60 -0.49
C LYS A 103 -13.27 -12.55 -1.61
N ASP A 104 -13.51 -11.71 -2.61
CA ASP A 104 -12.67 -11.62 -3.81
C ASP A 104 -11.77 -10.40 -3.82
N VAL A 105 -12.22 -9.30 -3.18
CA VAL A 105 -11.52 -8.00 -3.17
C VAL A 105 -11.54 -7.39 -1.78
N VAL A 106 -10.43 -6.76 -1.38
CA VAL A 106 -10.38 -5.84 -0.23
C VAL A 106 -10.05 -4.45 -0.72
N ILE A 107 -10.83 -3.47 -0.28
CA ILE A 107 -10.62 -2.05 -0.56
C ILE A 107 -10.14 -1.37 0.72
N GLU A 108 -9.01 -0.69 0.65
CA GLU A 108 -8.57 0.25 1.66
C GLU A 108 -9.01 1.65 1.24
N ALA A 109 -9.88 2.27 2.05
CA ALA A 109 -10.47 3.56 1.74
C ALA A 109 -10.54 4.49 2.95
N TYR A 110 -10.62 5.80 2.69
CA TYR A 110 -10.65 6.85 3.71
C TYR A 110 -11.85 7.76 3.49
N PHE A 111 -12.51 8.14 4.61
CA PHE A 111 -13.71 8.98 4.60
C PHE A 111 -13.63 10.06 5.67
N ARG A 112 -14.35 11.15 5.45
CA ARG A 112 -14.42 12.27 6.39
C ARG A 112 -15.26 11.94 7.63
N ASN A 113 -16.30 11.13 7.44
CA ASN A 113 -17.24 10.71 8.48
C ASN A 113 -17.94 9.41 8.07
N ILE A 114 -18.78 8.90 8.93
CA ILE A 114 -19.55 7.68 8.72
C ILE A 114 -20.65 7.86 7.66
N GLU A 115 -21.22 9.04 7.57
CA GLU A 115 -22.23 9.37 6.57
C GLU A 115 -21.67 9.27 5.15
N GLU A 116 -20.44 9.78 4.94
CA GLU A 116 -19.75 9.64 3.65
C GLU A 116 -19.45 8.17 3.30
N LEU A 117 -19.07 7.38 4.29
CA LEU A 117 -18.89 5.93 4.13
C LEU A 117 -20.21 5.25 3.73
N ASP A 118 -21.31 5.53 4.41
CA ASP A 118 -22.63 4.94 4.11
C ASP A 118 -23.09 5.28 2.68
N LEU A 119 -22.93 6.54 2.28
CA LEU A 119 -23.23 6.98 0.91
C LEU A 119 -22.36 6.26 -0.12
N PHE A 120 -21.07 6.09 0.17
CA PHE A 120 -20.17 5.35 -0.70
C PHE A 120 -20.60 3.89 -0.86
N LEU A 121 -20.92 3.19 0.23
CA LEU A 121 -21.35 1.79 0.20
C LEU A 121 -22.64 1.59 -0.60
N LYS A 122 -23.60 2.50 -0.47
CA LYS A 122 -24.83 2.48 -1.29
C LYS A 122 -24.49 2.66 -2.76
N ARG A 123 -23.68 3.65 -3.09
CA ARG A 123 -23.33 4.01 -4.45
C ARG A 123 -22.53 2.94 -5.20
N ILE A 124 -21.58 2.27 -4.54
CA ILE A 124 -20.82 1.21 -5.21
C ILE A 124 -21.68 -0.02 -5.56
N ARG A 125 -22.69 -0.33 -4.75
CA ARG A 125 -23.64 -1.41 -5.01
C ARG A 125 -24.57 -1.09 -6.20
N GLU A 126 -24.93 0.16 -6.38
CA GLU A 126 -25.79 0.59 -7.49
C GLU A 126 -25.02 0.62 -8.82
N ILE A 127 -23.76 1.07 -8.81
CA ILE A 127 -22.97 1.26 -10.04
C ILE A 127 -22.27 -0.02 -10.48
N CYS A 128 -21.82 -0.84 -9.53
CA CYS A 128 -21.12 -2.08 -9.80
C CYS A 128 -22.04 -3.28 -9.55
N LEU A 129 -22.80 -3.66 -10.59
CA LEU A 129 -23.76 -4.76 -10.52
C LEU A 129 -23.12 -6.14 -10.23
N ASP A 130 -21.80 -6.25 -10.40
CA ASP A 130 -21.04 -7.45 -10.08
C ASP A 130 -20.80 -7.62 -8.56
N ILE A 131 -20.99 -6.58 -7.76
CA ILE A 131 -20.90 -6.69 -6.30
C ILE A 131 -22.11 -7.46 -5.77
N LYS A 132 -21.84 -8.61 -5.15
CA LYS A 132 -22.85 -9.48 -4.52
C LYS A 132 -23.06 -9.09 -3.06
N ASP A 133 -21.97 -8.86 -2.33
CA ASP A 133 -21.97 -8.56 -0.90
C ASP A 133 -20.76 -7.73 -0.50
N THR A 134 -20.88 -6.98 0.59
CA THR A 134 -19.80 -6.19 1.18
C THR A 134 -19.79 -6.33 2.69
N GLU A 135 -18.60 -6.49 3.26
CA GLU A 135 -18.35 -6.45 4.70
C GLU A 135 -17.38 -5.31 5.00
N THR A 136 -17.73 -4.44 5.94
CA THR A 136 -16.96 -3.21 6.18
C THR A 136 -16.38 -3.21 7.58
N HIS A 137 -15.07 -3.06 7.67
CA HIS A 137 -14.33 -2.94 8.92
C HIS A 137 -13.76 -1.53 9.05
N ILE A 138 -14.09 -0.85 10.16
CA ILE A 138 -13.46 0.43 10.50
C ILE A 138 -12.16 0.12 11.25
N VAL A 139 -11.05 0.68 10.76
CA VAL A 139 -9.73 0.51 11.38
C VAL A 139 -9.65 1.42 12.60
N LEU A 140 -9.63 0.82 13.79
CA LEU A 140 -9.51 1.58 15.04
C LEU A 140 -8.06 1.99 15.33
N ASN A 141 -7.12 1.08 15.09
CA ASN A 141 -5.71 1.30 15.33
C ASN A 141 -4.87 0.68 14.20
N GLU A 142 -3.78 1.34 13.87
CA GLU A 142 -2.80 0.85 12.90
C GLU A 142 -1.41 0.87 13.52
N HIS A 143 -0.69 -0.23 13.38
CA HIS A 143 0.68 -0.36 13.86
C HIS A 143 1.59 -0.80 12.72
N ARG A 144 2.60 0.01 12.44
CA ARG A 144 3.64 -0.35 11.47
C ARG A 144 4.81 -1.02 12.20
N ASN A 145 5.31 -2.12 11.67
CA ASN A 145 6.57 -2.68 12.14
C ASN A 145 7.74 -1.77 11.70
N PRO A 146 8.42 -1.08 12.64
CA PRO A 146 9.49 -0.15 12.29
C PRO A 146 10.75 -0.85 11.76
N LYS A 147 10.88 -2.16 12.00
CA LYS A 147 12.00 -2.99 11.51
C LYS A 147 11.82 -3.47 10.08
N GLY A 148 10.60 -3.33 9.52
CA GLY A 148 10.24 -3.94 8.23
C GLY A 148 9.83 -5.41 8.39
N TRP A 149 9.62 -6.08 7.26
CA TRP A 149 9.22 -7.49 7.19
C TRP A 149 10.31 -8.38 6.57
N PHE A 150 11.48 -7.80 6.25
CA PHE A 150 12.62 -8.47 5.61
C PHE A 150 13.94 -8.22 6.35
#